data_d0bb3710b6721e789fd04906a0923790
#
_entry.id   d0bb3710b6721e789fd04906a0923790
#
_cell.length_a   1.000
_cell.length_b   1.000
_cell.length_c   1.000
_cell.angle_alpha   90.00
_cell.angle_beta   90.00
_cell.angle_gamma   90.00
#
_symmetry.space_group_name_H-M   'P 1'
#
loop_
_entity.id
_entity.type
_entity.pdbx_description
1 polymer ?
#
loop_
_entity_poly.entity_id
_entity_poly.type
_entity_poly.pdbx_seq_one_letter_code
_entity_poly.pdbx_strand_id
1 'polypeptide(L)'
;MDEFLTTTSLIGIAHSGVRLATPYLFAATGEMFGQRSGVLNLGVEGVMLMGAFAAYYAVFAGGSLWLGVLAALVVGALMGILMALISVTMQAEQGISGIGLTLFGLGLSSLLLKVLVGSPISIEGFPVWRIPWLSDIPLLGPILFDHDLLVYLAYWLVPLSIFLLYRTTFGLKIRAVGQNPEAADSLGVHVDAVRYATVILGSALAGLAGASLSIGLLNIFQENMTNGIGFIAVALVYFGGWRPLGVLAGALLFSTVSAFQLWMQVLAIPIPSELAVMLPYVLTVGVLAIGVKQIRQPAALTKPYERGE
;
A
#
# COMPACT_ATOMS: atom_id res chain seq x y z
N MET A 1 7.16 33.54 1.10
CA MET A 1 7.93 32.59 1.91
C MET A 1 7.46 32.58 3.38
N ASP A 2 7.05 33.71 3.92
CA ASP A 2 6.57 33.82 5.31
C ASP A 2 5.24 33.08 5.57
N GLU A 3 4.36 32.98 4.59
CA GLU A 3 3.10 32.19 4.69
C GLU A 3 3.34 30.67 4.78
N PHE A 4 4.46 30.18 4.26
CA PHE A 4 4.82 28.76 4.29
C PHE A 4 5.27 28.29 5.67
N LEU A 5 5.89 29.18 6.44
CA LEU A 5 6.44 28.91 7.79
C LEU A 5 5.44 29.21 8.91
N THR A 6 4.17 29.48 8.57
CA THR A 6 3.15 29.63 9.61
C THR A 6 2.88 28.28 10.29
N THR A 7 2.62 28.31 11.58
CA THR A 7 2.26 27.11 12.37
C THR A 7 1.08 26.37 11.73
N THR A 8 0.13 27.09 11.14
CA THR A 8 -1.03 26.53 10.46
C THR A 8 -0.65 25.73 9.22
N SER A 9 0.26 26.26 8.39
CA SER A 9 0.73 25.57 7.17
C SER A 9 1.52 24.31 7.53
N LEU A 10 2.37 24.35 8.55
CA LEU A 10 3.13 23.19 9.02
C LEU A 10 2.22 22.08 9.56
N ILE A 11 1.18 22.43 10.33
CA ILE A 11 0.17 21.50 10.79
C ILE A 11 -0.58 20.89 9.57
N GLY A 12 -0.96 21.71 8.60
CA GLY A 12 -1.64 21.25 7.39
C GLY A 12 -0.80 20.28 6.56
N ILE A 13 0.51 20.55 6.40
CA ILE A 13 1.43 19.65 5.70
C ILE A 13 1.56 18.32 6.47
N ALA A 14 1.73 18.36 7.77
CA ALA A 14 1.86 17.16 8.60
C ALA A 14 0.56 16.34 8.60
N HIS A 15 -0.61 16.98 8.74
CA HIS A 15 -1.92 16.33 8.62
C HIS A 15 -2.11 15.66 7.26
N SER A 16 -1.80 16.38 6.16
CA SER A 16 -1.85 15.84 4.81
C SER A 16 -0.87 14.67 4.63
N GLY A 17 0.33 14.76 5.20
CA GLY A 17 1.32 13.70 5.19
C GLY A 17 0.82 12.42 5.86
N VAL A 18 0.20 12.53 7.04
CA VAL A 18 -0.43 11.40 7.75
C VAL A 18 -1.53 10.76 6.89
N ARG A 19 -2.41 11.57 6.31
CA ARG A 19 -3.51 11.09 5.48
C ARG A 19 -3.02 10.42 4.19
N LEU A 20 -2.07 11.02 3.49
CA LEU A 20 -1.47 10.49 2.27
C LEU A 20 -0.63 9.23 2.50
N ALA A 21 -0.16 8.96 3.73
CA ALA A 21 0.56 7.74 4.05
C ALA A 21 -0.33 6.49 4.01
N THR A 22 -1.65 6.64 4.12
CA THR A 22 -2.61 5.53 4.24
C THR A 22 -2.51 4.50 3.10
N PRO A 23 -2.62 4.86 1.81
CA PRO A 23 -2.50 3.89 0.73
C PRO A 23 -1.11 3.23 0.69
N TYR A 24 -0.05 3.97 0.97
CA TYR A 24 1.30 3.40 1.06
C TYR A 24 1.42 2.39 2.20
N LEU A 25 0.86 2.67 3.38
CA LEU A 25 0.90 1.78 4.54
C LEU A 25 0.17 0.47 4.27
N PHE A 26 -1.03 0.51 3.71
CA PHE A 26 -1.76 -0.71 3.36
C PHE A 26 -1.00 -1.53 2.32
N ALA A 27 -0.61 -0.92 1.20
CA ALA A 27 0.06 -1.60 0.11
C ALA A 27 1.44 -2.14 0.51
N ALA A 28 2.30 -1.31 1.12
CA ALA A 28 3.65 -1.71 1.50
C ALA A 28 3.66 -2.73 2.66
N THR A 29 2.74 -2.61 3.63
CA THR A 29 2.63 -3.62 4.68
C THR A 29 2.16 -4.95 4.11
N GLY A 30 1.21 -4.93 3.18
CA GLY A 30 0.77 -6.12 2.46
C GLY A 30 1.90 -6.79 1.69
N GLU A 31 2.60 -6.03 0.88
CA GLU A 31 3.72 -6.51 0.08
C GLU A 31 4.89 -7.00 0.95
N MET A 32 5.13 -6.39 2.09
CA MET A 32 6.14 -6.84 3.06
C MET A 32 5.89 -8.28 3.53
N PHE A 33 4.64 -8.71 3.73
CA PHE A 33 4.34 -10.10 4.09
C PHE A 33 4.70 -11.07 2.94
N GLY A 34 4.35 -10.72 1.69
CA GLY A 34 4.71 -11.50 0.51
C GLY A 34 6.22 -11.65 0.37
N GLN A 35 6.95 -10.55 0.37
CA GLN A 35 8.41 -10.56 0.23
C GLN A 35 9.11 -11.27 1.39
N ARG A 36 8.58 -11.15 2.61
CA ARG A 36 9.09 -11.89 3.78
C ARG A 36 8.95 -13.40 3.64
N SER A 37 8.01 -13.91 2.84
CA SER A 37 7.86 -15.34 2.51
C SER A 37 8.62 -15.75 1.26
N GLY A 38 9.27 -14.82 0.57
CA GLY A 38 10.06 -15.06 -0.63
C GLY A 38 9.35 -14.73 -1.95
N VAL A 39 8.15 -14.13 -1.92
CA VAL A 39 7.39 -13.77 -3.12
C VAL A 39 7.34 -12.26 -3.30
N LEU A 40 7.80 -11.78 -4.45
CA LEU A 40 7.72 -10.39 -4.89
C LEU A 40 6.49 -10.21 -5.77
N ASN A 41 5.64 -9.23 -5.48
CA ASN A 41 4.48 -8.91 -6.31
C ASN A 41 4.59 -7.49 -6.87
N LEU A 42 5.09 -7.34 -8.10
CA LEU A 42 5.05 -6.05 -8.81
C LEU A 42 3.64 -5.71 -9.33
N GLY A 43 2.68 -6.63 -9.20
CA GLY A 43 1.28 -6.42 -9.56
C GLY A 43 0.47 -5.59 -8.56
N VAL A 44 1.08 -5.14 -7.46
CA VAL A 44 0.43 -4.32 -6.41
C VAL A 44 -0.31 -3.13 -7.01
N GLU A 45 0.25 -2.45 -8.01
CA GLU A 45 -0.36 -1.31 -8.69
C GLU A 45 -1.70 -1.68 -9.34
N GLY A 46 -1.75 -2.78 -10.09
CA GLY A 46 -2.97 -3.27 -10.73
C GLY A 46 -4.00 -3.78 -9.72
N VAL A 47 -3.54 -4.40 -8.63
CA VAL A 47 -4.41 -4.83 -7.52
C VAL A 47 -5.05 -3.64 -6.83
N MET A 48 -4.28 -2.56 -6.60
CA MET A 48 -4.79 -1.31 -6.04
C MET A 48 -5.87 -0.69 -6.95
N LEU A 49 -5.63 -0.63 -8.27
CA LEU A 49 -6.61 -0.11 -9.23
C LEU A 49 -7.91 -0.91 -9.22
N MET A 50 -7.83 -2.23 -9.23
CA MET A 50 -8.99 -3.10 -9.14
C MET A 50 -9.73 -2.95 -7.81
N GLY A 51 -9.01 -2.86 -6.70
CA GLY A 51 -9.56 -2.61 -5.38
C GLY A 51 -10.23 -1.23 -5.28
N ALA A 52 -9.61 -0.19 -5.86
CA ALA A 52 -10.17 1.15 -5.93
C ALA A 52 -11.48 1.18 -6.71
N PHE A 53 -11.52 0.53 -7.88
CA PHE A 53 -12.73 0.41 -8.68
C PHE A 53 -13.82 -0.37 -7.95
N ALA A 54 -13.48 -1.53 -7.38
CA ALA A 54 -14.43 -2.37 -6.67
C ALA A 54 -15.06 -1.65 -5.46
N ALA A 55 -14.25 -0.92 -4.69
CA ALA A 55 -14.73 -0.10 -3.58
C ALA A 55 -15.68 1.00 -4.07
N TYR A 56 -15.23 1.76 -5.07
CA TYR A 56 -16.02 2.83 -5.66
C TYR A 56 -17.37 2.32 -6.20
N TYR A 57 -17.36 1.25 -7.00
CA TYR A 57 -18.55 0.70 -7.60
C TYR A 57 -19.53 0.13 -6.56
N ALA A 58 -19.03 -0.53 -5.52
CA ALA A 58 -19.85 -1.05 -4.45
C ALA A 58 -20.57 0.06 -3.66
N VAL A 59 -19.89 1.21 -3.44
CA VAL A 59 -20.51 2.38 -2.82
C VAL A 59 -21.49 3.05 -3.78
N PHE A 60 -21.10 3.22 -5.04
CA PHE A 60 -21.94 3.83 -6.08
C PHE A 60 -23.26 3.07 -6.28
N ALA A 61 -23.22 1.72 -6.33
CA ALA A 61 -24.38 0.88 -6.55
C ALA A 61 -25.16 0.56 -5.27
N GLY A 62 -24.48 0.40 -4.14
CA GLY A 62 -25.05 -0.10 -2.88
C GLY A 62 -25.14 0.93 -1.75
N GLY A 63 -24.54 2.11 -1.89
CA GLY A 63 -24.58 3.21 -0.90
C GLY A 63 -23.84 2.94 0.41
N SER A 64 -23.19 1.79 0.59
CA SER A 64 -22.51 1.42 1.84
C SER A 64 -20.98 1.45 1.69
N LEU A 65 -20.32 2.29 2.49
CA LEU A 65 -18.85 2.36 2.55
C LEU A 65 -18.20 1.05 3.00
N TRP A 66 -18.85 0.32 3.90
CA TRP A 66 -18.38 -0.98 4.38
C TRP A 66 -18.43 -2.07 3.29
N LEU A 67 -19.46 -2.03 2.44
CA LEU A 67 -19.48 -2.89 1.24
C LEU A 67 -18.34 -2.54 0.30
N GLY A 68 -17.97 -1.25 0.17
CA GLY A 68 -16.81 -0.81 -0.59
C GLY A 68 -15.50 -1.41 -0.05
N VAL A 69 -15.29 -1.33 1.26
CA VAL A 69 -14.12 -1.94 1.92
C VAL A 69 -14.08 -3.45 1.71
N LEU A 70 -15.20 -4.13 1.90
CA LEU A 70 -15.29 -5.58 1.70
C LEU A 70 -15.02 -5.97 0.24
N ALA A 71 -15.61 -5.25 -0.71
CA ALA A 71 -15.39 -5.48 -2.14
C ALA A 71 -13.92 -5.33 -2.53
N ALA A 72 -13.24 -4.30 -2.01
CA ALA A 72 -11.82 -4.09 -2.24
C ALA A 72 -10.95 -5.22 -1.68
N LEU A 73 -11.24 -5.69 -0.46
CA LEU A 73 -10.54 -6.80 0.17
C LEU A 73 -10.74 -8.10 -0.63
N VAL A 74 -11.97 -8.39 -1.06
CA VAL A 74 -12.29 -9.60 -1.83
C VAL A 74 -11.63 -9.57 -3.20
N VAL A 75 -11.75 -8.46 -3.94
CA VAL A 75 -11.15 -8.32 -5.27
C VAL A 75 -9.62 -8.32 -5.16
N GLY A 76 -9.04 -7.66 -4.17
CA GLY A 76 -7.61 -7.73 -3.88
C GLY A 76 -7.16 -9.17 -3.59
N ALA A 77 -7.90 -9.92 -2.77
CA ALA A 77 -7.61 -11.33 -2.48
C ALA A 77 -7.70 -12.22 -3.75
N LEU A 78 -8.71 -12.01 -4.60
CA LEU A 78 -8.83 -12.74 -5.88
C LEU A 78 -7.66 -12.48 -6.82
N MET A 79 -7.22 -11.22 -6.93
CA MET A 79 -6.01 -10.87 -7.67
C MET A 79 -4.76 -11.50 -7.04
N GLY A 80 -4.74 -11.59 -5.70
CA GLY A 80 -3.69 -12.28 -4.96
C GLY A 80 -3.66 -13.79 -5.21
N ILE A 81 -4.82 -14.44 -5.33
CA ILE A 81 -4.90 -15.87 -5.72
C ILE A 81 -4.34 -16.05 -7.13
N LEU A 82 -4.67 -15.17 -8.07
CA LEU A 82 -4.14 -15.20 -9.42
C LEU A 82 -2.61 -15.05 -9.43
N MET A 83 -2.07 -14.07 -8.69
CA MET A 83 -0.63 -13.88 -8.56
C MET A 83 0.07 -15.08 -7.90
N ALA A 84 -0.51 -15.63 -6.83
CA ALA A 84 0.03 -16.81 -6.16
C ALA A 84 0.02 -18.05 -7.06
N LEU A 85 -1.04 -18.25 -7.83
CA LEU A 85 -1.12 -19.36 -8.80
C LEU A 85 0.02 -19.26 -9.83
N ILE A 86 0.26 -18.07 -10.38
CA ILE A 86 1.29 -17.84 -11.39
C ILE A 86 2.69 -17.96 -10.80
N SER A 87 2.94 -17.32 -9.62
CA SER A 87 4.29 -17.22 -9.06
C SER A 87 4.69 -18.39 -8.18
N VAL A 88 3.74 -19.08 -7.52
CA VAL A 88 4.04 -20.17 -6.59
C VAL A 88 3.80 -21.52 -7.27
N THR A 89 2.62 -21.74 -7.89
CA THR A 89 2.29 -23.04 -8.50
C THR A 89 2.91 -23.19 -9.88
N MET A 90 2.80 -22.17 -10.75
CA MET A 90 3.37 -22.22 -12.10
C MET A 90 4.85 -21.82 -12.12
N GLN A 91 5.37 -21.30 -11.00
CA GLN A 91 6.77 -20.89 -10.83
C GLN A 91 7.26 -19.91 -11.91
N ALA A 92 6.34 -19.14 -12.47
CA ALA A 92 6.67 -18.13 -13.47
C ALA A 92 7.50 -17.00 -12.82
N GLU A 93 8.29 -16.31 -13.64
CA GLU A 93 9.10 -15.17 -13.20
C GLU A 93 8.20 -14.10 -12.57
N GLN A 94 8.49 -13.74 -11.32
CA GLN A 94 7.60 -12.96 -10.46
C GLN A 94 7.47 -11.50 -10.91
N GLY A 95 8.56 -10.92 -11.44
CA GLY A 95 8.58 -9.55 -11.93
C GLY A 95 7.68 -9.40 -13.17
N ILE A 96 7.87 -10.26 -14.17
CA ILE A 96 7.09 -10.25 -15.43
C ILE A 96 5.61 -10.53 -15.12
N SER A 97 5.35 -11.51 -14.26
CA SER A 97 3.99 -11.87 -13.84
C SER A 97 3.28 -10.70 -13.15
N GLY A 98 4.01 -10.00 -12.27
CA GLY A 98 3.50 -8.81 -11.59
C GLY A 98 3.19 -7.65 -12.54
N ILE A 99 4.06 -7.39 -13.51
CA ILE A 99 3.80 -6.39 -14.56
C ILE A 99 2.57 -6.78 -15.39
N GLY A 100 2.44 -8.05 -15.76
CA GLY A 100 1.25 -8.58 -16.46
C GLY A 100 -0.03 -8.34 -15.63
N LEU A 101 0.02 -8.60 -14.32
CA LEU A 101 -1.09 -8.35 -13.40
C LEU A 101 -1.42 -6.85 -13.28
N THR A 102 -0.41 -5.98 -13.32
CA THR A 102 -0.60 -4.52 -13.34
C THR A 102 -1.35 -4.08 -14.60
N LEU A 103 -0.92 -4.54 -15.78
CA LEU A 103 -1.57 -4.21 -17.04
C LEU A 103 -3.00 -4.76 -17.09
N PHE A 104 -3.22 -5.97 -16.59
CA PHE A 104 -4.55 -6.55 -16.45
C PHE A 104 -5.45 -5.71 -15.55
N GLY A 105 -4.98 -5.32 -14.37
CA GLY A 105 -5.72 -4.47 -13.43
C GLY A 105 -6.05 -3.09 -14.00
N LEU A 106 -5.09 -2.48 -14.69
CA LEU A 106 -5.27 -1.18 -15.35
C LEU A 106 -6.31 -1.28 -16.48
N GLY A 107 -6.18 -2.27 -17.36
CA GLY A 107 -7.12 -2.45 -18.48
C GLY A 107 -8.52 -2.82 -18.01
N LEU A 108 -8.63 -3.74 -17.04
CA LEU A 108 -9.92 -4.21 -16.56
C LEU A 108 -10.65 -3.12 -15.75
N SER A 109 -9.98 -2.39 -14.89
CA SER A 109 -10.59 -1.31 -14.09
C SER A 109 -11.10 -0.17 -14.98
N SER A 110 -10.36 0.20 -16.03
CA SER A 110 -10.78 1.20 -17.03
C SER A 110 -11.96 0.71 -17.86
N LEU A 111 -11.95 -0.55 -18.29
CA LEU A 111 -13.07 -1.15 -19.02
C LEU A 111 -14.35 -1.17 -18.18
N LEU A 112 -14.24 -1.64 -16.93
CA LEU A 112 -15.38 -1.72 -16.01
C LEU A 112 -15.95 -0.33 -15.69
N LEU A 113 -15.11 0.69 -15.54
CA LEU A 113 -15.56 2.07 -15.37
C LEU A 113 -16.44 2.50 -16.55
N LYS A 114 -15.96 2.29 -17.78
CA LYS A 114 -16.68 2.69 -19.01
C LYS A 114 -18.00 1.93 -19.20
N VAL A 115 -18.00 0.63 -18.90
CA VAL A 115 -19.18 -0.24 -19.14
C VAL A 115 -20.23 -0.07 -18.03
N LEU A 116 -19.81 0.00 -16.76
CA LEU A 116 -20.75 -0.04 -15.63
C LEU A 116 -21.15 1.34 -15.12
N VAL A 117 -20.31 2.35 -15.30
CA VAL A 117 -20.54 3.70 -14.75
C VAL A 117 -20.66 4.75 -15.85
N GLY A 118 -19.85 4.63 -16.91
CA GLY A 118 -19.76 5.58 -18.01
C GLY A 118 -18.86 6.75 -17.70
N SER A 119 -19.34 7.74 -16.93
CA SER A 119 -18.55 8.91 -16.50
C SER A 119 -18.30 8.87 -15.00
N PRO A 120 -17.09 9.23 -14.53
CA PRO A 120 -16.80 9.32 -13.11
C PRO A 120 -17.73 10.27 -12.38
N ILE A 121 -18.39 9.82 -11.33
CA ILE A 121 -19.29 10.59 -10.47
C ILE A 121 -18.72 10.57 -9.06
N SER A 122 -18.76 11.71 -8.38
CA SER A 122 -18.36 11.79 -6.98
C SER A 122 -19.36 11.05 -6.10
N ILE A 123 -18.87 10.32 -5.13
CA ILE A 123 -19.64 9.59 -4.12
C ILE A 123 -19.36 10.16 -2.73
N GLU A 124 -20.20 9.84 -1.75
CA GLU A 124 -19.89 10.14 -0.36
C GLU A 124 -18.78 9.21 0.14
N GLY A 125 -17.73 9.80 0.70
CA GLY A 125 -16.61 9.06 1.29
C GLY A 125 -16.75 8.89 2.81
N PHE A 126 -15.74 8.32 3.43
CA PHE A 126 -15.72 8.17 4.88
C PHE A 126 -15.71 9.53 5.59
N PRO A 127 -16.61 9.75 6.56
CA PRO A 127 -16.60 10.96 7.36
C PRO A 127 -15.33 11.00 8.23
N VAL A 128 -14.86 12.22 8.49
CA VAL A 128 -13.79 12.46 9.44
C VAL A 128 -14.29 12.15 10.84
N TRP A 129 -13.58 11.30 11.54
CA TRP A 129 -13.90 10.92 12.92
C TRP A 129 -12.90 11.56 13.88
N ARG A 130 -13.33 12.65 14.51
CA ARG A 130 -12.57 13.30 15.58
C ARG A 130 -12.64 12.47 16.84
N ILE A 131 -11.47 12.08 17.36
CA ILE A 131 -11.41 11.38 18.64
C ILE A 131 -11.51 12.43 19.77
N PRO A 132 -12.61 12.43 20.57
CA PRO A 132 -12.78 13.41 21.64
C PRO A 132 -11.57 13.45 22.56
N TRP A 133 -11.20 14.65 23.04
CA TRP A 133 -10.09 14.94 23.94
C TRP A 133 -8.69 14.85 23.31
N LEU A 134 -8.45 13.87 22.42
CA LEU A 134 -7.15 13.70 21.73
C LEU A 134 -7.01 14.71 20.58
N SER A 135 -8.11 15.01 19.87
CA SER A 135 -8.11 16.03 18.81
C SER A 135 -7.95 17.47 19.33
N ASP A 136 -8.20 17.70 20.63
CA ASP A 136 -8.07 19.02 21.24
C ASP A 136 -6.63 19.33 21.71
N ILE A 137 -5.71 18.36 21.63
CA ILE A 137 -4.30 18.57 21.98
C ILE A 137 -3.67 19.53 20.95
N PRO A 138 -3.10 20.68 21.40
CA PRO A 138 -2.46 21.63 20.50
C PRO A 138 -1.38 20.96 19.64
N LEU A 139 -1.34 21.23 18.34
CA LEU A 139 -0.45 20.67 17.31
C LEU A 139 -0.69 19.20 16.99
N LEU A 140 -0.65 18.28 17.96
CA LEU A 140 -0.77 16.84 17.76
C LEU A 140 -2.20 16.39 17.47
N GLY A 141 -3.19 17.06 18.05
CA GLY A 141 -4.60 16.74 17.85
C GLY A 141 -5.01 16.74 16.38
N PRO A 142 -4.89 17.88 15.71
CA PRO A 142 -5.24 17.97 14.27
C PRO A 142 -4.38 17.08 13.37
N ILE A 143 -3.11 16.83 13.74
CA ILE A 143 -2.20 16.03 12.92
C ILE A 143 -2.52 14.53 12.97
N LEU A 144 -2.92 13.98 14.14
CA LEU A 144 -3.03 12.54 14.37
C LEU A 144 -4.45 12.03 14.63
N PHE A 145 -5.35 12.90 15.11
CA PHE A 145 -6.66 12.49 15.65
C PHE A 145 -7.86 13.15 14.96
N ASP A 146 -7.66 13.71 13.76
CA ASP A 146 -8.70 14.32 12.93
C ASP A 146 -8.69 13.71 11.52
N HIS A 147 -8.92 12.40 11.44
CA HIS A 147 -8.85 11.64 10.19
C HIS A 147 -10.07 10.76 9.98
N ASP A 148 -10.21 10.20 8.77
CA ASP A 148 -11.18 9.17 8.49
C ASP A 148 -10.74 7.80 9.07
N LEU A 149 -11.68 6.87 9.12
CA LEU A 149 -11.47 5.56 9.71
C LEU A 149 -10.39 4.73 9.01
N LEU A 150 -10.23 4.87 7.69
CA LEU A 150 -9.22 4.11 6.93
C LEU A 150 -7.80 4.52 7.32
N VAL A 151 -7.59 5.80 7.66
CA VAL A 151 -6.33 6.29 8.20
C VAL A 151 -6.00 5.58 9.51
N TYR A 152 -6.94 5.55 10.46
CA TYR A 152 -6.71 4.86 11.73
C TYR A 152 -6.44 3.36 11.55
N LEU A 153 -7.16 2.69 10.65
CA LEU A 153 -6.94 1.29 10.33
C LEU A 153 -5.54 1.04 9.77
N ALA A 154 -5.04 1.92 8.89
CA ALA A 154 -3.70 1.81 8.33
C ALA A 154 -2.61 1.92 9.41
N TYR A 155 -2.78 2.84 10.34
CA TYR A 155 -1.82 2.98 11.45
C TYR A 155 -1.93 1.82 12.46
N TRP A 156 -3.13 1.29 12.71
CA TRP A 156 -3.32 0.09 13.53
C TRP A 156 -2.73 -1.18 12.90
N LEU A 157 -2.65 -1.22 11.56
CA LEU A 157 -2.04 -2.33 10.85
C LEU A 157 -0.55 -2.49 11.19
N VAL A 158 0.16 -1.41 11.53
CA VAL A 158 1.59 -1.48 11.87
C VAL A 158 1.85 -2.28 13.14
N PRO A 159 1.29 -1.95 14.33
CA PRO A 159 1.47 -2.77 15.53
C PRO A 159 0.91 -4.18 15.36
N LEU A 160 -0.20 -4.35 14.63
CA LEU A 160 -0.75 -5.67 14.30
C LEU A 160 0.25 -6.50 13.49
N SER A 161 0.93 -5.89 12.51
CA SER A 161 1.95 -6.56 11.70
C SER A 161 3.19 -6.93 12.52
N ILE A 162 3.59 -6.09 13.47
CA ILE A 162 4.68 -6.41 14.42
C ILE A 162 4.28 -7.64 15.24
N PHE A 163 3.09 -7.64 15.81
CA PHE A 163 2.60 -8.76 16.59
C PHE A 163 2.55 -10.03 15.74
N LEU A 164 1.96 -9.95 14.54
CA LEU A 164 1.78 -11.09 13.64
C LEU A 164 3.13 -11.67 13.20
N LEU A 165 4.09 -10.83 12.80
CA LEU A 165 5.42 -11.29 12.33
C LEU A 165 6.32 -11.82 13.45
N TYR A 166 6.27 -11.22 14.65
CA TYR A 166 7.28 -11.51 15.67
C TYR A 166 6.75 -12.28 16.88
N ARG A 167 5.43 -12.36 17.06
CA ARG A 167 4.81 -12.99 18.23
C ARG A 167 3.92 -14.20 17.91
N THR A 168 3.73 -14.52 16.60
CA THR A 168 2.88 -15.66 16.20
C THR A 168 3.69 -16.75 15.51
N THR A 169 3.15 -17.99 15.53
CA THR A 169 3.69 -19.13 14.79
C THR A 169 3.60 -18.91 13.27
N PHE A 170 2.56 -18.20 12.79
CA PHE A 170 2.43 -17.84 11.38
C PHE A 170 3.58 -16.92 10.94
N GLY A 171 3.89 -15.90 11.72
CA GLY A 171 5.03 -15.00 11.44
C GLY A 171 6.39 -15.72 11.49
N LEU A 172 6.52 -16.71 12.36
CA LEU A 172 7.72 -17.55 12.37
C LEU A 172 7.85 -18.36 11.07
N LYS A 173 6.76 -18.99 10.60
CA LYS A 173 6.73 -19.73 9.32
C LYS A 173 7.06 -18.81 8.14
N ILE A 174 6.48 -17.60 8.07
CA ILE A 174 6.79 -16.62 7.03
C ILE A 174 8.31 -16.34 6.97
N ARG A 175 8.90 -16.04 8.11
CA ARG A 175 10.33 -15.72 8.19
C ARG A 175 11.23 -16.92 7.86
N ALA A 176 10.85 -18.12 8.28
CA ALA A 176 11.59 -19.34 7.99
C ALA A 176 11.57 -19.66 6.50
N VAL A 177 10.38 -19.64 5.86
CA VAL A 177 10.19 -19.87 4.42
C VAL A 177 10.95 -18.84 3.59
N GLY A 178 10.96 -17.57 3.99
CA GLY A 178 11.68 -16.54 3.27
C GLY A 178 13.21 -16.58 3.42
N GLN A 179 13.74 -17.27 4.43
CA GLN A 179 15.19 -17.43 4.61
C GLN A 179 15.72 -18.73 4.01
N ASN A 180 15.06 -19.84 4.30
CA ASN A 180 15.43 -21.16 3.79
C ASN A 180 14.18 -22.04 3.68
N PRO A 181 13.53 -22.08 2.51
CA PRO A 181 12.33 -22.88 2.31
C PRO A 181 12.56 -24.38 2.46
N GLU A 182 13.72 -24.91 2.05
CA GLU A 182 14.07 -26.32 2.17
C GLU A 182 14.17 -26.77 3.65
N ALA A 183 14.86 -25.97 4.46
CA ALA A 183 14.95 -26.23 5.89
C ALA A 183 13.58 -26.08 6.59
N ALA A 184 12.72 -25.16 6.13
CA ALA A 184 11.38 -25.03 6.64
C ALA A 184 10.50 -26.23 6.29
N ASP A 185 10.57 -26.74 5.05
CA ASP A 185 9.84 -27.93 4.61
C ASP A 185 10.28 -29.19 5.36
N SER A 186 11.58 -29.38 5.56
CA SER A 186 12.12 -30.54 6.33
C SER A 186 11.64 -30.57 7.79
N LEU A 187 11.23 -29.41 8.33
CA LEU A 187 10.59 -29.28 9.65
C LEU A 187 9.06 -29.34 9.60
N GLY A 188 8.46 -29.72 8.44
CA GLY A 188 7.03 -29.90 8.28
C GLY A 188 6.24 -28.62 7.98
N VAL A 189 6.90 -27.53 7.58
CA VAL A 189 6.21 -26.31 7.15
C VAL A 189 5.85 -26.43 5.67
N HIS A 190 4.56 -26.36 5.33
CA HIS A 190 4.12 -26.32 3.93
C HIS A 190 4.46 -24.96 3.31
N VAL A 191 5.55 -24.90 2.54
CA VAL A 191 6.11 -23.68 1.94
C VAL A 191 5.09 -22.96 1.05
N ASP A 192 4.46 -23.70 0.13
CA ASP A 192 3.48 -23.13 -0.81
C ASP A 192 2.29 -22.53 -0.07
N ALA A 193 1.74 -23.21 0.94
CA ALA A 193 0.62 -22.69 1.71
C ALA A 193 0.96 -21.37 2.41
N VAL A 194 2.18 -21.21 2.92
CA VAL A 194 2.65 -19.97 3.53
C VAL A 194 2.80 -18.88 2.48
N ARG A 195 3.38 -19.16 1.31
CA ARG A 195 3.53 -18.22 0.20
C ARG A 195 2.16 -17.77 -0.32
N TYR A 196 1.23 -18.71 -0.55
CA TYR A 196 -0.15 -18.39 -0.94
C TYR A 196 -0.83 -17.47 0.09
N ALA A 197 -0.80 -17.84 1.36
CA ALA A 197 -1.44 -17.05 2.42
C ALA A 197 -0.90 -15.62 2.49
N THR A 198 0.42 -15.43 2.35
CA THR A 198 1.04 -14.11 2.42
C THR A 198 0.77 -13.26 1.17
N VAL A 199 0.76 -13.86 -0.03
CA VAL A 199 0.46 -13.15 -1.27
C VAL A 199 -1.01 -12.73 -1.31
N ILE A 200 -1.94 -13.62 -0.89
CA ILE A 200 -3.37 -13.31 -0.82
C ILE A 200 -3.63 -12.19 0.21
N LEU A 201 -3.05 -12.31 1.42
CA LEU A 201 -3.15 -11.28 2.46
C LEU A 201 -2.59 -9.94 1.97
N GLY A 202 -1.40 -9.98 1.35
CA GLY A 202 -0.75 -8.80 0.82
C GLY A 202 -1.58 -8.10 -0.26
N SER A 203 -2.14 -8.89 -1.19
CA SER A 203 -2.98 -8.36 -2.26
C SER A 203 -4.34 -7.87 -1.75
N ALA A 204 -4.92 -8.50 -0.72
CA ALA A 204 -6.13 -7.98 -0.07
C ALA A 204 -5.88 -6.58 0.54
N LEU A 205 -4.74 -6.41 1.22
CA LEU A 205 -4.32 -5.09 1.75
C LEU A 205 -4.01 -4.09 0.63
N ALA A 206 -3.45 -4.53 -0.50
CA ALA A 206 -3.28 -3.67 -1.68
C ALA A 206 -4.62 -3.24 -2.28
N GLY A 207 -5.63 -4.13 -2.31
CA GLY A 207 -7.00 -3.76 -2.67
C GLY A 207 -7.57 -2.69 -1.73
N LEU A 208 -7.36 -2.84 -0.41
CA LEU A 208 -7.76 -1.85 0.57
C LEU A 208 -7.00 -0.52 0.44
N ALA A 209 -5.72 -0.55 0.03
CA ALA A 209 -4.97 0.63 -0.35
C ALA A 209 -5.65 1.39 -1.50
N GLY A 210 -6.12 0.67 -2.51
CA GLY A 210 -6.93 1.24 -3.59
C GLY A 210 -8.24 1.84 -3.10
N ALA A 211 -8.96 1.15 -2.21
CA ALA A 211 -10.17 1.68 -1.59
C ALA A 211 -9.92 2.99 -0.84
N SER A 212 -8.80 3.07 -0.09
CA SER A 212 -8.45 4.30 0.62
C SER A 212 -8.27 5.50 -0.31
N LEU A 213 -7.85 5.27 -1.56
CA LEU A 213 -7.79 6.33 -2.58
C LEU A 213 -9.17 6.73 -3.08
N SER A 214 -10.01 5.75 -3.46
CA SER A 214 -11.27 6.02 -4.16
C SER A 214 -12.41 6.43 -3.23
N ILE A 215 -12.52 5.86 -2.02
CA ILE A 215 -13.61 6.14 -1.06
C ILE A 215 -13.15 6.82 0.24
N GLY A 216 -11.84 7.05 0.41
CA GLY A 216 -11.26 7.75 1.56
C GLY A 216 -10.70 9.12 1.19
N LEU A 217 -9.84 9.19 0.15
CA LEU A 217 -9.12 10.41 -0.19
C LEU A 217 -9.83 11.27 -1.24
N LEU A 218 -10.23 10.67 -2.37
CA LEU A 218 -10.70 11.39 -3.56
C LEU A 218 -12.22 11.38 -3.74
N ASN A 219 -12.91 10.38 -3.16
CA ASN A 219 -14.35 10.17 -3.27
C ASN A 219 -14.85 10.05 -4.72
N ILE A 220 -13.99 9.54 -5.59
CA ILE A 220 -14.23 9.32 -7.01
C ILE A 220 -13.28 8.23 -7.51
N PHE A 221 -13.64 7.56 -8.59
CA PHE A 221 -12.72 6.69 -9.31
C PHE A 221 -12.36 7.32 -10.66
N GLN A 222 -11.07 7.35 -10.97
CA GLN A 222 -10.52 7.80 -12.24
C GLN A 222 -9.57 6.76 -12.81
N GLU A 223 -9.44 6.70 -14.13
CA GLU A 223 -8.49 5.82 -14.80
C GLU A 223 -7.07 6.09 -14.29
N ASN A 224 -6.34 5.03 -13.96
CA ASN A 224 -4.96 5.10 -13.47
C ASN A 224 -4.73 6.01 -12.23
N MET A 225 -5.75 6.11 -11.35
CA MET A 225 -5.67 7.02 -10.18
C MET A 225 -4.56 6.67 -9.18
N THR A 226 -4.03 5.46 -9.20
CA THR A 226 -2.91 5.04 -8.34
C THR A 226 -1.58 5.63 -8.79
N ASN A 227 -1.41 5.92 -10.08
CA ASN A 227 -0.28 6.65 -10.67
C ASN A 227 1.09 6.26 -10.10
N GLY A 228 1.34 4.95 -9.96
CA GLY A 228 2.62 4.40 -9.49
C GLY A 228 2.75 4.24 -7.97
N ILE A 229 1.72 4.53 -7.18
CA ILE A 229 1.72 4.35 -5.72
C ILE A 229 2.07 2.91 -5.33
N GLY A 230 1.59 1.91 -6.08
CA GLY A 230 1.89 0.50 -5.83
C GLY A 230 3.37 0.16 -6.03
N PHE A 231 4.01 0.70 -7.06
CA PHE A 231 5.46 0.53 -7.27
C PHE A 231 6.28 1.20 -6.17
N ILE A 232 5.84 2.38 -5.73
CA ILE A 232 6.46 3.07 -4.58
C ILE A 232 6.29 2.23 -3.32
N ALA A 233 5.12 1.61 -3.10
CA ALA A 233 4.89 0.74 -1.95
C ALA A 233 5.85 -0.46 -1.93
N VAL A 234 6.13 -1.08 -3.08
CA VAL A 234 7.16 -2.12 -3.21
C VAL A 234 8.54 -1.57 -2.83
N ALA A 235 8.92 -0.39 -3.32
CA ALA A 235 10.20 0.25 -2.97
C ALA A 235 10.29 0.57 -1.47
N LEU A 236 9.18 0.97 -0.84
CA LEU A 236 9.11 1.24 0.59
C LEU A 236 9.38 0.00 1.46
N VAL A 237 9.08 -1.21 0.97
CA VAL A 237 9.43 -2.45 1.67
C VAL A 237 10.94 -2.64 1.73
N TYR A 238 11.63 -2.42 0.60
CA TYR A 238 13.10 -2.44 0.55
C TYR A 238 13.69 -1.37 1.46
N PHE A 239 13.20 -0.13 1.35
CA PHE A 239 13.60 0.98 2.20
C PHE A 239 13.39 0.69 3.69
N GLY A 240 12.23 0.12 4.05
CA GLY A 240 11.87 -0.25 5.42
C GLY A 240 12.62 -1.48 5.95
N GLY A 241 13.48 -2.14 5.14
CA GLY A 241 14.25 -3.31 5.53
C GLY A 241 13.37 -4.50 5.91
N TRP A 242 12.24 -4.65 5.24
CA TRP A 242 11.24 -5.69 5.54
C TRP A 242 10.76 -5.66 7.00
N ARG A 243 10.72 -4.50 7.64
CA ARG A 243 10.26 -4.31 9.03
C ARG A 243 9.06 -3.38 9.05
N PRO A 244 7.99 -3.67 9.82
CA PRO A 244 6.80 -2.83 9.87
C PRO A 244 7.08 -1.37 10.25
N LEU A 245 7.95 -1.14 11.24
CA LEU A 245 8.35 0.23 11.61
C LEU A 245 9.15 0.94 10.53
N GLY A 246 9.97 0.21 9.77
CA GLY A 246 10.69 0.77 8.64
C GLY A 246 9.75 1.14 7.50
N VAL A 247 8.73 0.33 7.21
CA VAL A 247 7.66 0.63 6.26
C VAL A 247 6.88 1.88 6.70
N LEU A 248 6.53 1.98 7.99
CA LEU A 248 5.88 3.17 8.53
C LEU A 248 6.72 4.43 8.32
N ALA A 249 8.01 4.37 8.71
CA ALA A 249 8.92 5.50 8.56
C ALA A 249 9.08 5.93 7.10
N GLY A 250 9.23 4.96 6.18
CA GLY A 250 9.31 5.20 4.75
C GLY A 250 8.02 5.80 4.18
N ALA A 251 6.86 5.25 4.55
CA ALA A 251 5.57 5.76 4.12
C ALA A 251 5.34 7.20 4.58
N LEU A 252 5.63 7.50 5.84
CA LEU A 252 5.53 8.87 6.40
C LEU A 252 6.50 9.84 5.72
N LEU A 253 7.75 9.43 5.51
CA LEU A 253 8.73 10.26 4.83
C LEU A 253 8.24 10.61 3.42
N PHE A 254 7.84 9.59 2.65
CA PHE A 254 7.40 9.76 1.26
C PHE A 254 6.11 10.60 1.17
N SER A 255 5.12 10.28 2.00
CA SER A 255 3.85 11.00 2.02
C SER A 255 4.00 12.46 2.49
N THR A 256 4.91 12.73 3.43
CA THR A 256 5.19 14.10 3.89
C THR A 256 5.80 14.94 2.75
N VAL A 257 6.72 14.37 1.96
CA VAL A 257 7.26 15.05 0.78
C VAL A 257 6.20 15.26 -0.28
N SER A 258 5.30 14.29 -0.48
CA SER A 258 4.15 14.45 -1.38
C SER A 258 3.17 15.53 -0.88
N ALA A 259 2.90 15.58 0.42
CA ALA A 259 2.11 16.64 1.03
C ALA A 259 2.75 18.01 0.85
N PHE A 260 4.05 18.12 1.07
CA PHE A 260 4.81 19.33 0.85
C PHE A 260 4.72 19.80 -0.61
N GLN A 261 4.86 18.90 -1.56
CA GLN A 261 4.68 19.18 -2.99
C GLN A 261 3.29 19.76 -3.30
N LEU A 262 2.22 19.14 -2.76
CA LEU A 262 0.86 19.63 -2.95
C LEU A 262 0.65 21.03 -2.35
N TRP A 263 1.17 21.26 -1.15
CA TRP A 263 1.09 22.55 -0.48
C TRP A 263 1.86 23.65 -1.23
N MET A 264 3.00 23.33 -1.86
CA MET A 264 3.72 24.28 -2.73
C MET A 264 2.85 24.75 -3.90
N GLN A 265 2.05 23.85 -4.47
CA GLN A 265 1.13 24.20 -5.55
C GLN A 265 -0.05 25.04 -5.05
N VAL A 266 -0.62 24.68 -3.88
CA VAL A 266 -1.74 25.45 -3.27
C VAL A 266 -1.31 26.87 -2.92
N LEU A 267 -0.11 27.06 -2.41
CA LEU A 267 0.43 28.38 -2.04
C LEU A 267 1.02 29.15 -3.24
N ALA A 268 0.82 28.64 -4.47
CA ALA A 268 1.28 29.24 -5.71
C ALA A 268 2.75 29.70 -5.68
N ILE A 269 3.63 28.91 -5.09
CA ILE A 269 5.06 29.20 -5.05
C ILE A 269 5.58 29.17 -6.48
N PRO A 270 6.40 30.15 -6.92
CA PRO A 270 6.86 30.27 -8.29
C PRO A 270 7.96 29.24 -8.62
N ILE A 271 7.64 27.95 -8.46
CA ILE A 271 8.46 26.80 -8.87
C ILE A 271 7.68 26.07 -9.96
N PRO A 272 8.32 25.70 -11.07
CA PRO A 272 7.69 24.88 -12.10
C PRO A 272 7.06 23.61 -11.48
N SER A 273 5.81 23.34 -11.83
CA SER A 273 5.05 22.19 -11.29
C SER A 273 5.79 20.86 -11.51
N GLU A 274 6.52 20.75 -12.62
CA GLU A 274 7.31 19.58 -13.00
C GLU A 274 8.42 19.29 -12.00
N LEU A 275 9.10 20.33 -11.52
CA LEU A 275 10.15 20.18 -10.49
C LEU A 275 9.55 19.76 -9.13
N ALA A 276 8.40 20.33 -8.79
CA ALA A 276 7.71 19.93 -7.56
C ALA A 276 7.29 18.46 -7.59
N VAL A 277 6.75 17.97 -8.72
CA VAL A 277 6.35 16.55 -8.89
C VAL A 277 7.55 15.60 -8.84
N MET A 278 8.76 16.04 -9.18
CA MET A 278 9.96 15.20 -9.10
C MET A 278 10.44 14.95 -7.66
N LEU A 279 10.10 15.80 -6.69
CA LEU A 279 10.63 15.73 -5.32
C LEU A 279 10.48 14.35 -4.66
N PRO A 280 9.30 13.68 -4.65
CA PRO A 280 9.15 12.36 -4.06
C PRO A 280 10.04 11.29 -4.72
N TYR A 281 10.21 11.37 -6.05
CA TYR A 281 11.03 10.41 -6.80
C TYR A 281 12.52 10.63 -6.57
N VAL A 282 12.97 11.87 -6.56
CA VAL A 282 14.37 12.23 -6.23
C VAL A 282 14.70 11.79 -4.81
N LEU A 283 13.78 11.99 -3.85
CA LEU A 283 13.94 11.49 -2.50
C LEU A 283 14.08 9.97 -2.49
N THR A 284 13.24 9.25 -3.22
CA THR A 284 13.29 7.78 -3.29
C THR A 284 14.63 7.29 -3.80
N VAL A 285 15.13 7.88 -4.89
CA VAL A 285 16.44 7.53 -5.45
C VAL A 285 17.57 7.85 -4.46
N GLY A 286 17.53 9.03 -3.83
CA GLY A 286 18.53 9.45 -2.84
C GLY A 286 18.58 8.53 -1.63
N VAL A 287 17.43 8.17 -1.11
CA VAL A 287 17.33 7.28 0.06
C VAL A 287 17.76 5.85 -0.29
N LEU A 288 17.37 5.33 -1.44
CA LEU A 288 17.83 4.02 -1.91
C LEU A 288 19.34 3.99 -2.11
N ALA A 289 19.93 5.05 -2.66
CA ALA A 289 21.39 5.15 -2.86
C ALA A 289 22.18 5.12 -1.54
N ILE A 290 21.63 5.69 -0.46
CA ILE A 290 22.27 5.75 0.86
C ILE A 290 21.98 4.50 1.68
N GLY A 291 20.75 3.98 1.63
CA GLY A 291 20.23 2.96 2.56
C GLY A 291 20.61 1.52 2.23
N VAL A 292 20.94 1.21 0.97
CA VAL A 292 21.08 -0.17 0.46
C VAL A 292 22.27 -0.94 1.05
N LYS A 293 23.29 -0.28 1.59
CA LYS A 293 24.53 -0.95 2.03
C LYS A 293 24.41 -1.89 3.26
N GLN A 294 23.31 -1.86 4.01
CA GLN A 294 23.19 -2.64 5.28
C GLN A 294 21.96 -3.54 5.38
N ILE A 295 21.07 -3.53 4.40
CA ILE A 295 19.79 -4.23 4.51
C ILE A 295 19.91 -5.60 3.83
N ARG A 296 19.71 -6.68 4.61
CA ARG A 296 19.69 -8.04 4.08
C ARG A 296 18.26 -8.41 3.68
N GLN A 297 18.04 -8.57 2.39
CA GLN A 297 16.78 -9.10 1.85
C GLN A 297 16.57 -10.57 2.30
N PRO A 298 15.33 -11.07 2.33
CA PRO A 298 15.06 -12.49 2.51
C PRO A 298 15.81 -13.32 1.46
N ALA A 299 16.51 -14.37 1.88
CA ALA A 299 17.45 -15.10 0.99
C ALA A 299 16.73 -15.87 -0.14
N ALA A 300 15.46 -16.25 0.09
CA ALA A 300 14.61 -16.92 -0.90
C ALA A 300 13.73 -15.95 -1.71
N LEU A 301 13.92 -14.64 -1.59
CA LEU A 301 13.13 -13.67 -2.34
C LEU A 301 13.34 -13.87 -3.85
N THR A 302 12.25 -13.93 -4.58
CA THR A 302 12.14 -14.19 -6.02
C THR A 302 12.60 -15.57 -6.50
N LYS A 303 12.98 -16.45 -5.58
CA LYS A 303 13.39 -17.81 -5.95
C LYS A 303 12.19 -18.75 -5.96
N PRO A 304 11.98 -19.53 -7.03
CA PRO A 304 11.03 -20.62 -7.02
C PRO A 304 11.43 -21.65 -5.96
N TYR A 305 10.50 -22.47 -5.54
CA TYR A 305 10.76 -23.57 -4.61
C TYR A 305 10.07 -24.83 -5.14
N GLU A 306 10.83 -25.90 -5.29
CA GLU A 306 10.34 -27.23 -5.61
C GLU A 306 10.65 -28.17 -4.46
N ARG A 307 9.65 -28.97 -4.10
CA ARG A 307 9.79 -29.93 -3.01
C ARG A 307 10.58 -31.15 -3.48
N GLY A 308 11.77 -31.38 -2.93
CA GLY A 308 12.57 -32.59 -3.18
C GLY A 308 13.69 -32.42 -4.22
N GLU A 309 14.00 -31.17 -4.63
CA GLU A 309 15.25 -30.89 -5.35
C GLU A 309 16.40 -30.53 -4.42
#